data_c0c3270d15b8fcd5e707ff1dfa76fd04
#
_entry.id   c0c3270d15b8fcd5e707ff1dfa76fd04
#
_cell.length_a   1.000
_cell.length_b   1.000
_cell.length_c   1.000
_cell.angle_alpha   90.00
_cell.angle_beta   90.00
_cell.angle_gamma   90.00
#
_symmetry.space_group_name_H-M   'P 1'
#
loop_
_entity.id
_entity.type
_entity.pdbx_description
1 polymer ?
#
loop_
_entity_poly.entity_id
_entity_poly.type
_entity_poly.pdbx_seq_one_letter_code
_entity_poly.pdbx_strand_id
1 'polypeptide(L)'
;TFKTEAKKLYDSLLKAAEGEISKAKHLIIVPDGALWELPFQALINSASGKYLVEEREIFYAPSLGVLSALKSQTVSKTNQRNFLAFANSTRKDVAPLPEAEREVTDIGKLYAPSSIFVKTTATEKRVKTEAPNAKVLHLAVHGEINQTDPFESALLFTPEAGDDGRLTVSEILQMNLPDSLVVLSSCDTSNGQVLSGEGLLSLSWAFL
;
A
#
# COMPACT_ATOMS: atom_id res chain seq x y z
N THR A 1 -12.11 8.60 26.59
CA THR A 1 -10.97 7.68 26.29
C THR A 1 -11.11 7.16 24.88
N PHE A 2 -9.99 6.72 24.27
CA PHE A 2 -9.99 6.12 22.92
C PHE A 2 -11.08 5.02 22.76
N LYS A 3 -11.13 4.06 23.72
CA LYS A 3 -12.12 2.98 23.69
C LYS A 3 -13.57 3.45 23.66
N THR A 4 -13.86 4.53 24.36
CA THR A 4 -15.22 5.11 24.38
C THR A 4 -15.59 5.66 23.00
N GLU A 5 -14.69 6.41 22.38
CA GLU A 5 -14.92 6.98 21.05
C GLU A 5 -14.96 5.90 19.96
N ALA A 6 -14.07 4.89 20.03
CA ALA A 6 -14.09 3.77 19.12
C ALA A 6 -15.43 2.99 19.13
N LYS A 7 -16.05 2.82 20.32
CA LYS A 7 -17.39 2.24 20.44
C LYS A 7 -18.47 3.13 19.84
N LYS A 8 -18.45 4.44 20.11
CA LYS A 8 -19.42 5.36 19.54
C LYS A 8 -19.35 5.40 18.01
N LEU A 9 -18.14 5.41 17.46
CA LEU A 9 -17.94 5.37 16.01
C LEU A 9 -18.44 4.05 15.40
N TYR A 10 -18.17 2.92 16.06
CA TYR A 10 -18.74 1.64 15.64
C TYR A 10 -20.28 1.70 15.60
N ASP A 11 -20.90 2.18 16.69
CA ASP A 11 -22.36 2.28 16.77
C ASP A 11 -22.94 3.22 15.70
N SER A 12 -22.25 4.32 15.40
CA SER A 12 -22.71 5.28 14.39
C SER A 12 -22.55 4.78 12.96
N LEU A 13 -21.48 4.03 12.66
CA LEU A 13 -21.12 3.66 11.29
C LEU A 13 -21.51 2.24 10.91
N LEU A 14 -21.45 1.30 11.83
CA LEU A 14 -21.52 -0.13 11.53
C LEU A 14 -22.69 -0.86 12.19
N LYS A 15 -23.23 -0.34 13.29
CA LYS A 15 -24.29 -1.03 14.05
C LYS A 15 -25.52 -1.35 13.24
N ALA A 16 -25.90 -0.49 12.30
CA ALA A 16 -27.05 -0.74 11.43
C ALA A 16 -26.87 -1.98 10.53
N ALA A 17 -25.61 -2.32 10.22
CA ALA A 17 -25.24 -3.48 9.42
C ALA A 17 -24.75 -4.69 10.26
N GLU A 18 -24.85 -4.63 11.58
CA GLU A 18 -24.27 -5.65 12.48
C GLU A 18 -24.79 -7.07 12.20
N GLY A 19 -26.06 -7.19 11.80
CA GLY A 19 -26.65 -8.47 11.42
C GLY A 19 -25.96 -9.13 10.22
N GLU A 20 -25.45 -8.34 9.29
CA GLU A 20 -24.71 -8.82 8.12
C GLU A 20 -23.23 -9.01 8.46
N ILE A 21 -22.65 -8.05 9.18
CA ILE A 21 -21.26 -8.10 9.63
C ILE A 21 -20.99 -9.36 10.46
N SER A 22 -21.92 -9.73 11.36
CA SER A 22 -21.78 -10.92 12.22
C SER A 22 -21.71 -12.23 11.45
N LYS A 23 -22.28 -12.31 10.26
CA LYS A 23 -22.29 -13.49 9.39
C LYS A 23 -21.12 -13.55 8.43
N ALA A 24 -20.47 -12.38 8.18
CA ALA A 24 -19.36 -12.29 7.23
C ALA A 24 -18.04 -12.71 7.88
N LYS A 25 -17.19 -13.40 7.14
CA LYS A 25 -15.80 -13.67 7.52
C LYS A 25 -14.89 -12.49 7.15
N HIS A 26 -15.14 -11.91 6.00
CA HIS A 26 -14.37 -10.83 5.42
C HIS A 26 -15.23 -9.57 5.31
N LEU A 27 -14.67 -8.43 5.65
CA LEU A 27 -15.27 -7.12 5.44
C LEU A 27 -14.44 -6.36 4.41
N ILE A 28 -15.10 -5.87 3.37
CA ILE A 28 -14.48 -4.93 2.44
C ILE A 28 -15.08 -3.57 2.72
N ILE A 29 -14.24 -2.64 3.12
CA ILE A 29 -14.61 -1.27 3.45
C ILE A 29 -14.25 -0.39 2.27
N VAL A 30 -15.22 0.39 1.80
CA VAL A 30 -15.05 1.40 0.76
C VAL A 30 -15.36 2.75 1.40
N PRO A 31 -14.36 3.40 2.03
CA PRO A 31 -14.58 4.66 2.71
C PRO A 31 -14.77 5.80 1.71
N ASP A 32 -15.36 6.90 2.17
CA ASP A 32 -15.46 8.14 1.41
C ASP A 32 -15.03 9.33 2.27
N GLY A 33 -14.39 10.32 1.65
CA GLY A 33 -13.92 11.54 2.30
C GLY A 33 -13.10 11.27 3.57
N ALA A 34 -13.43 11.91 4.67
CA ALA A 34 -12.72 11.79 5.94
C ALA A 34 -12.69 10.37 6.55
N LEU A 35 -13.53 9.45 6.07
CA LEU A 35 -13.54 8.07 6.56
C LEU A 35 -12.29 7.28 6.11
N TRP A 36 -11.52 7.77 5.15
CA TRP A 36 -10.22 7.19 4.78
C TRP A 36 -9.18 7.29 5.89
N GLU A 37 -9.29 8.31 6.75
CA GLU A 37 -8.40 8.49 7.90
C GLU A 37 -8.82 7.63 9.10
N LEU A 38 -10.02 7.02 9.05
CA LEU A 38 -10.52 6.22 10.15
C LEU A 38 -9.98 4.79 10.09
N PRO A 39 -9.22 4.35 11.09
CA PRO A 39 -8.77 2.97 11.17
C PRO A 39 -9.94 2.05 11.61
N PHE A 40 -10.76 1.59 10.67
CA PHE A 40 -11.93 0.75 10.97
C PHE A 40 -11.57 -0.50 11.77
N GLN A 41 -10.38 -1.05 11.56
CA GLN A 41 -9.86 -2.19 12.33
C GLN A 41 -9.79 -1.93 13.84
N ALA A 42 -9.64 -0.66 14.23
CA ALA A 42 -9.56 -0.23 15.63
C ALA A 42 -10.91 0.18 16.25
N LEU A 43 -12.00 0.12 15.50
CA LEU A 43 -13.34 0.30 16.05
C LEU A 43 -13.68 -0.87 16.98
N ILE A 44 -14.46 -0.57 18.01
CA ILE A 44 -14.84 -1.58 19.02
C ILE A 44 -16.34 -1.85 18.91
N ASN A 45 -16.66 -3.11 18.63
CA ASN A 45 -18.04 -3.58 18.70
C ASN A 45 -18.58 -3.38 20.13
N SER A 46 -19.63 -2.58 20.26
CA SER A 46 -20.19 -2.24 21.59
C SER A 46 -20.83 -3.43 22.30
N ALA A 47 -21.29 -4.44 21.57
CA ALA A 47 -21.90 -5.65 22.13
C ALA A 47 -20.85 -6.63 22.66
N SER A 48 -19.78 -6.92 21.88
CA SER A 48 -18.74 -7.89 22.27
C SER A 48 -17.60 -7.26 23.06
N GLY A 49 -17.38 -5.95 22.92
CA GLY A 49 -16.25 -5.24 23.50
C GLY A 49 -14.90 -5.49 22.82
N LYS A 50 -14.87 -6.20 21.67
CA LYS A 50 -13.68 -6.53 20.89
C LYS A 50 -13.44 -5.51 19.79
N TYR A 51 -12.17 -5.41 19.37
CA TYR A 51 -11.84 -4.67 18.16
C TYR A 51 -12.36 -5.39 16.92
N LEU A 52 -12.74 -4.63 15.91
CA LEU A 52 -13.30 -5.20 14.68
C LEU A 52 -12.33 -6.19 14.01
N VAL A 53 -11.01 -5.90 14.04
CA VAL A 53 -9.97 -6.78 13.51
C VAL A 53 -9.84 -8.11 14.27
N GLU A 54 -10.28 -8.18 15.53
CA GLU A 54 -10.29 -9.43 16.29
C GLU A 54 -11.44 -10.36 15.88
N GLU A 55 -12.45 -9.81 15.23
CA GLU A 55 -13.66 -10.55 14.85
C GLU A 55 -13.73 -10.82 13.35
N ARG A 56 -13.11 -9.95 12.52
CA ARG A 56 -13.25 -9.99 11.05
C ARG A 56 -11.94 -9.68 10.35
N GLU A 57 -11.71 -10.33 9.23
CA GLU A 57 -10.66 -9.94 8.29
C GLU A 57 -11.13 -8.69 7.53
N ILE A 58 -10.31 -7.64 7.52
CA ILE A 58 -10.69 -6.33 6.98
C ILE A 58 -9.82 -6.00 5.79
N PHE A 59 -10.47 -5.61 4.70
CA PHE A 59 -9.86 -5.13 3.46
C PHE A 59 -10.42 -3.76 3.13
N TYR A 60 -9.64 -2.97 2.41
CA TYR A 60 -10.07 -1.68 1.88
C TYR A 60 -10.09 -1.72 0.35
N ALA A 61 -11.04 -1.03 -0.25
CA ALA A 61 -11.07 -0.84 -1.70
C ALA A 61 -11.45 0.59 -2.03
N PRO A 62 -10.89 1.17 -3.11
CA PRO A 62 -11.16 2.57 -3.49
C PRO A 62 -12.59 2.76 -3.99
N SER A 63 -13.16 1.73 -4.63
CA SER A 63 -14.55 1.74 -5.07
C SER A 63 -15.05 0.32 -5.36
N LEU A 64 -16.37 0.18 -5.41
CA LEU A 64 -17.00 -1.09 -5.86
C LEU A 64 -16.69 -1.40 -7.33
N GLY A 65 -16.48 -0.36 -8.16
CA GLY A 65 -16.08 -0.53 -9.57
C GLY A 65 -14.70 -1.18 -9.69
N VAL A 66 -13.70 -0.67 -8.97
CA VAL A 66 -12.35 -1.26 -8.93
C VAL A 66 -12.41 -2.69 -8.38
N LEU A 67 -13.14 -2.92 -7.30
CA LEU A 67 -13.30 -4.28 -6.74
C LEU A 67 -13.91 -5.25 -7.76
N SER A 68 -14.90 -4.82 -8.54
CA SER A 68 -15.51 -5.62 -9.59
C SER A 68 -14.54 -5.92 -10.72
N ALA A 69 -13.74 -4.93 -11.13
CA ALA A 69 -12.71 -5.11 -12.15
C ALA A 69 -11.64 -6.11 -11.72
N LEU A 70 -11.14 -6.00 -10.48
CA LEU A 70 -10.17 -6.93 -9.92
C LEU A 70 -10.71 -8.37 -9.85
N LYS A 71 -11.98 -8.56 -9.49
CA LYS A 71 -12.61 -9.89 -9.48
C LYS A 71 -12.75 -10.52 -10.87
N SER A 72 -12.83 -9.72 -11.92
CA SER A 72 -12.95 -10.20 -13.29
C SER A 72 -11.59 -10.60 -13.90
N GLN A 73 -10.49 -10.23 -13.29
CA GLN A 73 -9.16 -10.64 -13.74
C GLN A 73 -8.93 -12.13 -13.46
N THR A 74 -8.41 -12.83 -14.46
CA THR A 74 -8.07 -14.24 -14.32
C THR A 74 -6.71 -14.35 -13.62
N VAL A 75 -6.72 -14.77 -12.37
CA VAL A 75 -5.46 -14.99 -11.63
C VAL A 75 -4.66 -16.10 -12.31
N SER A 76 -3.46 -15.80 -12.74
CA SER A 76 -2.55 -16.79 -13.32
C SER A 76 -2.17 -17.84 -12.27
N LYS A 77 -2.42 -19.11 -12.56
CA LYS A 77 -2.10 -20.25 -11.66
C LYS A 77 -0.60 -20.59 -11.64
N THR A 78 0.29 -19.66 -11.94
CA THR A 78 1.73 -19.93 -11.86
C THR A 78 2.15 -20.05 -10.39
N ASN A 79 2.74 -21.19 -10.02
CA ASN A 79 3.28 -21.43 -8.68
C ASN A 79 4.61 -20.68 -8.43
N GLN A 80 5.10 -19.89 -9.37
CA GLN A 80 6.31 -19.11 -9.21
C GLN A 80 6.01 -17.87 -8.33
N ARG A 81 6.59 -17.87 -7.15
CA ARG A 81 6.58 -16.74 -6.20
C ARG A 81 7.92 -16.01 -6.30
N ASN A 82 8.18 -15.34 -7.43
CA ASN A 82 9.35 -14.49 -7.51
C ASN A 82 9.12 -13.21 -6.72
N PHE A 83 10.10 -12.89 -5.90
CA PHE A 83 10.14 -11.68 -5.08
C PHE A 83 11.05 -10.67 -5.74
N LEU A 84 10.54 -9.47 -5.92
CA LEU A 84 11.28 -8.33 -6.43
C LEU A 84 11.19 -7.20 -5.40
N ALA A 85 12.32 -6.69 -4.95
CA ALA A 85 12.34 -5.62 -3.97
C ALA A 85 13.29 -4.48 -4.33
N PHE A 86 12.86 -3.28 -3.96
CA PHE A 86 13.64 -2.05 -4.09
C PHE A 86 13.66 -1.34 -2.73
N ALA A 87 14.85 -0.93 -2.27
CA ALA A 87 14.98 -0.27 -0.99
C ALA A 87 16.14 0.72 -0.95
N ASN A 88 16.05 1.69 -0.02
CA ASN A 88 17.14 2.60 0.33
C ASN A 88 17.80 3.22 -0.89
N SER A 89 17.01 3.83 -1.78
CA SER A 89 17.50 4.52 -2.98
C SER A 89 18.49 5.64 -2.63
N THR A 90 19.48 5.86 -3.50
CA THR A 90 20.49 6.90 -3.29
C THR A 90 20.04 8.20 -3.93
N ARG A 91 19.71 9.18 -3.10
CA ARG A 91 19.30 10.53 -3.51
C ARG A 91 20.00 11.57 -2.62
N LYS A 92 20.15 12.80 -3.14
CA LYS A 92 20.76 13.91 -2.39
C LYS A 92 19.74 14.66 -1.52
N ASP A 93 18.48 14.55 -1.85
CA ASP A 93 17.35 15.30 -1.30
C ASP A 93 16.62 14.58 -0.17
N VAL A 94 16.94 13.30 0.08
CA VAL A 94 16.34 12.51 1.17
C VAL A 94 17.37 11.74 1.97
N ALA A 95 17.05 11.43 3.21
CA ALA A 95 17.92 10.63 4.08
C ALA A 95 17.99 9.16 3.64
N PRO A 96 19.13 8.47 3.85
CA PRO A 96 19.20 7.01 3.64
C PRO A 96 18.24 6.23 4.52
N LEU A 97 17.79 5.08 4.03
CA LEU A 97 16.89 4.14 4.71
C LEU A 97 17.59 2.77 4.97
N PRO A 98 18.58 2.68 5.86
CA PRO A 98 19.34 1.44 6.07
C PRO A 98 18.48 0.29 6.60
N GLU A 99 17.44 0.56 7.39
CA GLU A 99 16.54 -0.47 7.89
C GLU A 99 15.65 -1.06 6.79
N ALA A 100 15.26 -0.24 5.80
CA ALA A 100 14.56 -0.74 4.61
C ALA A 100 15.41 -1.73 3.80
N GLU A 101 16.74 -1.48 3.72
CA GLU A 101 17.68 -2.41 3.09
C GLU A 101 17.74 -3.76 3.83
N ARG A 102 17.74 -3.73 5.18
CA ARG A 102 17.69 -4.94 5.99
C ARG A 102 16.37 -5.69 5.82
N GLU A 103 15.25 -4.96 5.85
CA GLU A 103 13.91 -5.51 5.67
C GLU A 103 13.81 -6.31 4.38
N VAL A 104 14.13 -5.72 3.22
CA VAL A 104 14.02 -6.44 1.94
C VAL A 104 14.98 -7.61 1.83
N THR A 105 16.16 -7.50 2.46
CA THR A 105 17.14 -8.59 2.49
C THR A 105 16.65 -9.78 3.30
N ASP A 106 16.05 -9.52 4.46
CA ASP A 106 15.54 -10.59 5.33
C ASP A 106 14.28 -11.25 4.74
N ILE A 107 13.38 -10.47 4.17
CA ILE A 107 12.21 -11.00 3.47
C ILE A 107 12.63 -11.81 2.24
N GLY A 108 13.61 -11.33 1.47
CA GLY A 108 14.09 -12.01 0.27
C GLY A 108 14.63 -13.42 0.51
N LYS A 109 15.10 -13.73 1.74
CA LYS A 109 15.52 -15.09 2.13
C LYS A 109 14.36 -16.09 2.18
N LEU A 110 13.14 -15.61 2.26
CA LEU A 110 11.91 -16.43 2.32
C LEU A 110 11.39 -16.81 0.91
N TYR A 111 11.98 -16.25 -0.14
CA TYR A 111 11.56 -16.43 -1.52
C TYR A 111 12.67 -16.99 -2.41
N ALA A 112 12.27 -17.81 -3.38
CA ALA A 112 13.15 -18.31 -4.43
C ALA A 112 12.36 -18.41 -5.75
N PRO A 113 12.74 -17.69 -6.79
CA PRO A 113 13.83 -16.71 -6.85
C PRO A 113 13.51 -15.37 -6.16
N SER A 114 14.55 -14.65 -5.75
CA SER A 114 14.44 -13.27 -5.25
C SER A 114 15.43 -12.36 -5.95
N SER A 115 15.01 -11.14 -6.28
CA SER A 115 15.83 -10.07 -6.84
C SER A 115 15.68 -8.83 -5.97
N ILE A 116 16.79 -8.32 -5.46
CA ILE A 116 16.81 -7.18 -4.53
C ILE A 116 17.73 -6.09 -5.07
N PHE A 117 17.18 -4.90 -5.20
CA PHE A 117 17.88 -3.72 -5.68
C PHE A 117 17.91 -2.65 -4.59
N VAL A 118 19.11 -2.22 -4.22
CA VAL A 118 19.31 -1.25 -3.15
C VAL A 118 20.25 -0.14 -3.58
N LYS A 119 20.19 0.99 -2.91
CA LYS A 119 21.08 2.14 -3.14
C LYS A 119 21.07 2.56 -4.62
N THR A 120 22.24 2.66 -5.22
CA THR A 120 22.43 3.07 -6.62
C THR A 120 21.77 2.13 -7.64
N THR A 121 21.44 0.92 -7.27
CA THR A 121 20.75 -0.04 -8.15
C THR A 121 19.23 0.02 -8.04
N ALA A 122 18.70 0.71 -7.03
CA ALA A 122 17.25 0.93 -6.85
C ALA A 122 16.81 2.12 -7.71
N THR A 123 16.75 1.94 -9.04
CA THR A 123 16.40 2.98 -10.01
C THR A 123 14.97 2.85 -10.50
N GLU A 124 14.37 3.95 -10.88
CA GLU A 124 13.00 4.03 -11.42
C GLU A 124 12.86 3.18 -12.70
N LYS A 125 13.80 3.31 -13.63
CA LYS A 125 13.82 2.54 -14.88
C LYS A 125 13.80 1.04 -14.61
N ARG A 126 14.55 0.60 -13.60
CA ARG A 126 14.60 -0.81 -13.23
C ARG A 126 13.26 -1.29 -12.67
N VAL A 127 12.57 -0.48 -11.86
CA VAL A 127 11.21 -0.81 -11.43
C VAL A 127 10.30 -0.98 -12.63
N LYS A 128 10.26 -0.02 -13.56
CA LYS A 128 9.43 -0.07 -14.77
C LYS A 128 9.70 -1.31 -15.63
N THR A 129 10.97 -1.75 -15.67
CA THR A 129 11.39 -2.90 -16.50
C THR A 129 11.11 -4.25 -15.83
N GLU A 130 11.38 -4.36 -14.53
CA GLU A 130 11.37 -5.65 -13.81
C GLU A 130 10.00 -5.96 -13.17
N ALA A 131 9.29 -4.93 -12.69
CA ALA A 131 8.04 -5.10 -11.95
C ALA A 131 6.95 -5.87 -12.72
N PRO A 132 6.79 -5.74 -14.05
CA PRO A 132 5.81 -6.53 -14.80
C PRO A 132 5.95 -8.05 -14.66
N ASN A 133 7.12 -8.53 -14.29
CA ASN A 133 7.40 -9.95 -14.12
C ASN A 133 7.35 -10.41 -12.65
N ALA A 134 7.13 -9.51 -11.70
CA ALA A 134 7.11 -9.82 -10.27
C ALA A 134 5.75 -10.39 -9.84
N LYS A 135 5.77 -11.40 -8.98
CA LYS A 135 4.57 -11.87 -8.27
C LYS A 135 4.43 -11.21 -6.89
N VAL A 136 5.55 -10.84 -6.28
CA VAL A 136 5.58 -10.00 -5.09
C VAL A 136 6.55 -8.85 -5.37
N LEU A 137 6.03 -7.65 -5.43
CA LEU A 137 6.79 -6.42 -5.57
C LEU A 137 6.82 -5.68 -4.24
N HIS A 138 8.00 -5.54 -3.64
CA HIS A 138 8.17 -4.86 -2.36
C HIS A 138 8.97 -3.56 -2.55
N LEU A 139 8.34 -2.44 -2.25
CA LEU A 139 8.90 -1.10 -2.44
C LEU A 139 9.11 -0.44 -1.07
N ALA A 140 10.35 -0.44 -0.59
CA ALA A 140 10.78 0.15 0.68
C ALA A 140 11.66 1.38 0.43
N VAL A 141 11.08 2.39 -0.18
CA VAL A 141 11.71 3.65 -0.59
C VAL A 141 10.93 4.84 -0.01
N HIS A 142 11.46 6.05 -0.12
CA HIS A 142 10.69 7.23 0.27
C HIS A 142 9.48 7.44 -0.64
N GLY A 143 8.39 7.95 -0.06
CA GLY A 143 7.24 8.49 -0.78
C GLY A 143 7.21 10.01 -0.66
N GLU A 144 6.80 10.67 -1.71
CA GLU A 144 6.53 12.10 -1.75
C GLU A 144 5.07 12.33 -2.12
N ILE A 145 4.34 13.04 -1.28
CA ILE A 145 2.93 13.32 -1.47
C ILE A 145 2.74 14.74 -1.99
N ASN A 146 2.11 14.85 -3.13
CA ASN A 146 1.67 16.14 -3.67
C ASN A 146 0.20 16.36 -3.31
N GLN A 147 -0.07 17.28 -2.38
CA GLN A 147 -1.43 17.58 -1.93
C GLN A 147 -2.26 18.37 -2.95
N THR A 148 -1.60 19.06 -3.89
CA THR A 148 -2.27 19.87 -4.91
C THR A 148 -2.62 19.03 -6.14
N ASP A 149 -1.73 18.14 -6.53
CA ASP A 149 -1.94 17.21 -7.64
C ASP A 149 -1.54 15.80 -7.21
N PRO A 150 -2.48 14.96 -6.78
CA PRO A 150 -2.19 13.60 -6.34
C PRO A 150 -1.51 12.72 -7.40
N PHE A 151 -1.68 13.03 -8.69
CA PHE A 151 -1.02 12.29 -9.79
C PHE A 151 0.49 12.53 -9.86
N GLU A 152 0.96 13.63 -9.25
CA GLU A 152 2.37 13.97 -9.10
C GLU A 152 2.98 13.43 -7.80
N SER A 153 2.20 12.76 -6.94
CA SER A 153 2.76 12.00 -5.82
C SER A 153 3.63 10.88 -6.36
N ALA A 154 4.76 10.59 -5.72
CA ALA A 154 5.77 9.71 -6.27
C ALA A 154 6.45 8.82 -5.23
N LEU A 155 6.94 7.68 -5.67
CA LEU A 155 7.96 6.89 -4.96
C LEU A 155 9.33 7.32 -5.46
N LEU A 156 10.28 7.50 -4.51
CA LEU A 156 11.58 8.10 -4.80
C LEU A 156 12.66 7.03 -4.98
N PHE A 157 13.16 6.91 -6.19
CA PHE A 157 14.24 6.01 -6.59
C PHE A 157 15.54 6.76 -6.88
N THR A 158 16.63 6.04 -7.08
CA THR A 158 17.89 6.62 -7.52
C THR A 158 17.73 7.15 -8.95
N PRO A 159 18.02 8.44 -9.19
CA PRO A 159 17.99 9.01 -10.54
C PRO A 159 19.06 8.40 -11.43
N GLU A 160 18.77 8.27 -12.72
CA GLU A 160 19.75 7.87 -13.73
C GLU A 160 19.55 8.67 -15.03
N ALA A 161 20.41 8.44 -16.03
CA ALA A 161 20.28 9.16 -17.29
C ALA A 161 18.94 8.85 -18.00
N GLY A 162 18.09 9.88 -18.12
CA GLY A 162 16.78 9.78 -18.74
C GLY A 162 15.61 9.54 -17.78
N ASP A 163 15.88 9.29 -16.48
CA ASP A 163 14.87 9.16 -15.44
C ASP A 163 15.24 9.98 -14.21
N ASP A 164 14.31 10.76 -13.69
CA ASP A 164 14.55 11.66 -12.56
C ASP A 164 14.49 10.95 -11.19
N GLY A 165 14.15 9.66 -11.20
CA GLY A 165 14.01 8.84 -10.01
C GLY A 165 12.71 9.09 -9.24
N ARG A 166 11.69 9.65 -9.89
CA ARG A 166 10.37 9.92 -9.32
C ARG A 166 9.31 9.07 -10.02
N LEU A 167 9.06 7.90 -9.54
CA LEU A 167 7.98 7.06 -10.07
C LEU A 167 6.63 7.63 -9.60
N THR A 168 6.02 8.45 -10.44
CA THR A 168 4.77 9.16 -10.15
C THR A 168 3.54 8.23 -10.22
N VAL A 169 2.44 8.63 -9.59
CA VAL A 169 1.14 7.96 -9.74
C VAL A 169 0.76 7.85 -11.22
N SER A 170 0.94 8.93 -12.00
CA SER A 170 0.67 8.93 -13.46
C SER A 170 1.44 7.85 -14.20
N GLU A 171 2.67 7.59 -13.83
CA GLU A 171 3.53 6.57 -14.44
C GLU A 171 3.17 5.16 -13.97
N ILE A 172 2.88 4.99 -12.66
CA ILE A 172 2.44 3.70 -12.10
C ILE A 172 1.17 3.20 -12.81
N LEU A 173 0.19 4.09 -13.04
CA LEU A 173 -1.04 3.77 -13.77
C LEU A 173 -0.81 3.28 -15.23
N GLN A 174 0.34 3.60 -15.80
CA GLN A 174 0.73 3.14 -17.14
C GLN A 174 1.49 1.81 -17.12
N MET A 175 1.90 1.35 -15.91
CA MET A 175 2.59 0.07 -15.77
C MET A 175 1.60 -1.09 -15.91
N ASN A 176 2.05 -2.17 -16.52
CA ASN A 176 1.28 -3.41 -16.54
C ASN A 176 1.80 -4.35 -15.44
N LEU A 177 1.03 -4.52 -14.37
CA LEU A 177 1.40 -5.31 -13.20
C LEU A 177 0.42 -6.47 -12.99
N PRO A 178 0.41 -7.47 -13.87
CA PRO A 178 -0.58 -8.55 -13.82
C PRO A 178 -0.33 -9.46 -12.61
N ASP A 179 -1.38 -9.69 -11.82
CA ASP A 179 -1.39 -10.66 -10.71
C ASP A 179 -0.28 -10.45 -9.65
N SER A 180 0.16 -9.21 -9.43
CA SER A 180 1.22 -8.89 -8.47
C SER A 180 0.66 -8.51 -7.11
N LEU A 181 1.24 -9.03 -6.04
CA LEU A 181 1.10 -8.47 -4.70
C LEU A 181 2.10 -7.32 -4.56
N VAL A 182 1.62 -6.10 -4.47
CA VAL A 182 2.48 -4.94 -4.22
C VAL A 182 2.46 -4.59 -2.74
N VAL A 183 3.63 -4.49 -2.15
CA VAL A 183 3.84 -4.09 -0.75
C VAL A 183 4.54 -2.74 -0.76
N LEU A 184 3.88 -1.73 -0.23
CA LEU A 184 4.44 -0.40 -0.04
C LEU A 184 4.89 -0.25 1.42
N SER A 185 6.19 -0.25 1.64
CA SER A 185 6.82 0.05 2.93
C SER A 185 7.46 1.45 2.85
N SER A 186 6.60 2.43 2.58
CA SER A 186 7.01 3.82 2.37
C SER A 186 6.26 4.70 3.36
N CYS A 187 7.01 5.49 4.14
CA CYS A 187 6.45 6.54 4.98
C CYS A 187 7.22 7.82 4.72
N ASP A 188 6.55 8.93 4.51
CA ASP A 188 7.19 10.24 4.60
C ASP A 188 7.19 10.68 6.06
N THR A 189 8.25 10.31 6.78
CA THR A 189 8.48 10.78 8.14
C THR A 189 9.42 11.99 8.19
N SER A 190 9.92 12.46 7.04
CA SER A 190 11.03 13.42 6.99
C SER A 190 10.65 14.84 7.41
N ASN A 191 9.36 15.22 7.42
CA ASN A 191 8.93 16.59 7.72
C ASN A 191 8.01 16.75 8.94
N GLY A 192 7.75 15.70 9.71
CA GLY A 192 6.87 15.78 10.90
C GLY A 192 5.41 16.19 10.60
N GLN A 193 5.03 16.26 9.35
CA GLN A 193 3.65 16.48 8.94
C GLN A 193 2.96 15.13 8.83
N VAL A 194 1.83 15.01 9.52
CA VAL A 194 0.93 13.89 9.31
C VAL A 194 0.42 14.02 7.88
N LEU A 195 0.86 13.10 7.01
CA LEU A 195 0.38 13.04 5.66
C LEU A 195 -1.13 12.81 5.68
N SER A 196 -1.86 13.59 4.94
CA SER A 196 -3.27 13.28 4.70
C SER A 196 -3.33 11.89 4.07
N GLY A 197 -4.17 10.99 4.60
CA GLY A 197 -4.30 9.62 4.11
C GLY A 197 -4.58 9.53 2.60
N GLU A 198 -5.10 10.58 2.01
CA GLU A 198 -5.43 10.67 0.57
C GLU A 198 -4.22 10.53 -0.34
N GLY A 199 -3.06 11.13 -0.01
CA GLY A 199 -1.89 11.01 -0.88
C GLY A 199 -1.26 9.63 -0.86
N LEU A 200 -1.12 9.00 0.30
CA LEU A 200 -0.63 7.61 0.39
C LEU A 200 -1.62 6.64 -0.24
N LEU A 201 -2.91 6.91 -0.08
CA LEU A 201 -3.97 6.16 -0.75
C LEU A 201 -3.87 6.31 -2.28
N SER A 202 -3.55 7.49 -2.80
CA SER A 202 -3.34 7.69 -4.25
C SER A 202 -2.22 6.81 -4.79
N LEU A 203 -1.08 6.73 -4.10
CA LEU A 203 0.01 5.81 -4.46
C LEU A 203 -0.44 4.34 -4.42
N SER A 204 -1.16 3.94 -3.36
CA SER A 204 -1.68 2.57 -3.25
C SER A 204 -2.69 2.24 -4.36
N TRP A 205 -3.53 3.19 -4.73
CA TRP A 205 -4.52 2.98 -5.79
C TRP A 205 -3.91 2.87 -7.17
N ALA A 206 -2.79 3.54 -7.41
CA ALA A 206 -2.11 3.44 -8.69
C ALA A 206 -1.66 2.01 -9.02
N PHE A 207 -1.48 1.16 -8.01
CA PHE A 207 -1.08 -0.24 -8.15
C PHE A 207 -2.26 -1.23 -8.26
N LEU A 208 -3.51 -0.76 -8.21
CA LEU A 208 -4.71 -1.59 -8.35
C LEU A 208 -5.22 -1.61 -9.78
#